data_c2ad40d599d23febb5a6901218501b98
#
_entry.id   c2ad40d599d23febb5a6901218501b98
#
_cell.length_a   1.000
_cell.length_b   1.000
_cell.length_c   1.000
_cell.angle_alpha   90.00
_cell.angle_beta   90.00
_cell.angle_gamma   90.00
#
_symmetry.space_group_name_H-M   'P 1'
#
loop_
_entity.id
_entity.type
_entity.pdbx_description
1 polymer ?
#
loop_
_entity_poly.entity_id
_entity_poly.type
_entity_poly.pdbx_seq_one_letter_code
_entity_poly.pdbx_strand_id
1 'polypeptide(L)'
;MRFLGNKTKLLEKIEFVINDNKIEGKVFCDLFSGSSSVGDFFKGKYQIISNDYLHSLSVIAKGKLYFGNSPKFETFKREYSVDPFVYLNSKRYQYSNQYFITSNYSPKGNRQFFTEENAIKIDGMRIEIEQLYKNKILDKNEYYFMLASLLESVMGVSNTTGTYEAFLKKWDRRAFKNFSIEPLEFNHTELIDRNRVYNKDSNQLLREIEGDILYIDPPYTITDYSSAYHLLESISKYDYPDIRGITGRRIQRNLKSKYNKKENALYNFEDLIRQARFSHILVSYSTQSLVPINEMVDLFKKFAKNGIVRLYEFPYREYKNIKSSKKGEDLKEIIIYFQKDLSIIKSPLNYSGSKDTIVNDIIKHLPKHVTTFVDSMGGAFNVGANIYALNDVIYNEFLPHVYELVKRLLDVDKKSIISNAEKIISKFQMKKADKQSYLCLRKSYNTTKSIDELFVLQMFCFQNQMRFNSKLEFNTPVGNCAYNETIKQRIKDFVPRTSKFKLMNSSYLNIDFNEFDKNTVFYFDPPYFITNATYNDGKRGFVGWGAEDETKLLEYLDKLNRAGYKFMLSNVIYHGDKINHLLLEWIETHNFDVYEINNVGSKNRRNEVLICNYNWKEIL
;
A
#
# COMPACT_ATOMS: atom_id res chain seq x y z
N MET A 1 9.11 28.33 0.56
CA MET A 1 7.63 28.44 0.76
C MET A 1 7.23 28.34 2.23
N ARG A 2 6.33 29.20 2.73
CA ARG A 2 5.70 29.00 4.04
C ARG A 2 4.57 27.97 3.89
N PHE A 3 4.85 26.73 4.22
CA PHE A 3 3.89 25.63 4.12
C PHE A 3 3.55 25.10 5.52
N LEU A 4 2.25 24.85 5.77
CA LEU A 4 1.80 24.25 7.03
C LEU A 4 2.42 22.86 7.17
N GLY A 5 3.04 22.57 8.31
CA GLY A 5 3.70 21.29 8.52
C GLY A 5 5.04 21.10 7.80
N ASN A 6 5.67 22.19 7.30
CA ASN A 6 7.00 22.10 6.71
C ASN A 6 8.02 21.49 7.69
N LYS A 7 8.68 20.42 7.27
CA LYS A 7 9.60 19.61 8.08
C LYS A 7 11.06 20.06 8.04
N THR A 8 11.37 21.25 7.50
CA THR A 8 12.77 21.74 7.41
C THR A 8 13.50 21.69 8.76
N LYS A 9 12.80 21.94 9.88
CA LYS A 9 13.38 21.87 11.23
C LYS A 9 13.56 20.44 11.76
N LEU A 10 12.99 19.44 11.09
CA LEU A 10 13.06 18.03 11.48
C LEU A 10 14.03 17.22 10.61
N LEU A 11 14.62 17.79 9.55
CA LEU A 11 15.47 17.06 8.62
C LEU A 11 16.64 16.37 9.32
N GLU A 12 17.38 17.11 10.16
CA GLU A 12 18.46 16.53 10.96
C GLU A 12 17.99 15.48 11.97
N LYS A 13 16.74 15.59 12.46
CA LYS A 13 16.14 14.60 13.37
C LYS A 13 15.78 13.33 12.64
N ILE A 14 15.23 13.43 11.43
CA ILE A 14 14.96 12.28 10.55
C ILE A 14 16.28 11.56 10.23
N GLU A 15 17.31 12.32 9.86
CA GLU A 15 18.65 11.78 9.60
C GLU A 15 19.25 11.11 10.82
N PHE A 16 19.10 11.72 12.01
CA PHE A 16 19.53 11.12 13.27
C PHE A 16 18.86 9.76 13.49
N VAL A 17 17.53 9.64 13.30
CA VAL A 17 16.82 8.36 13.47
C VAL A 17 17.33 7.31 12.48
N ILE A 18 17.61 7.70 11.23
CA ILE A 18 18.19 6.80 10.22
C ILE A 18 19.55 6.28 10.68
N ASN A 19 20.42 7.17 11.15
CA ASN A 19 21.79 6.82 11.57
C ASN A 19 21.80 6.00 12.88
N ASP A 20 20.98 6.35 13.87
CA ASP A 20 20.86 5.65 15.16
C ASP A 20 20.41 4.19 14.98
N ASN A 21 19.53 3.96 14.00
CA ASN A 21 19.07 2.61 13.66
C ASN A 21 19.94 1.91 12.60
N LYS A 22 21.05 2.52 12.16
CA LYS A 22 21.95 1.99 11.13
C LYS A 22 21.19 1.53 9.88
N ILE A 23 20.26 2.37 9.43
CA ILE A 23 19.42 2.05 8.29
C ILE A 23 20.23 2.20 7.01
N GLU A 24 20.39 1.10 6.30
CA GLU A 24 20.98 1.05 4.96
C GLU A 24 19.86 0.93 3.92
N GLY A 25 20.06 1.52 2.75
CA GLY A 25 19.10 1.47 1.66
C GLY A 25 19.49 2.36 0.49
N LYS A 26 18.80 2.18 -0.63
CA LYS A 26 19.00 2.96 -1.86
C LYS A 26 17.80 3.83 -2.19
N VAL A 27 16.60 3.40 -1.80
CA VAL A 27 15.33 4.03 -2.16
C VAL A 27 14.66 4.61 -0.92
N PHE A 28 14.40 5.91 -0.94
CA PHE A 28 13.68 6.64 0.10
C PHE A 28 12.35 7.16 -0.47
N CYS A 29 11.23 6.80 0.15
CA CYS A 29 9.90 7.28 -0.22
C CYS A 29 9.41 8.35 0.76
N ASP A 30 9.19 9.58 0.27
CA ASP A 30 8.49 10.67 0.96
C ASP A 30 7.03 10.65 0.52
N LEU A 31 6.19 9.96 1.29
CA LEU A 31 4.85 9.54 0.85
C LEU A 31 3.81 10.69 0.89
N PHE A 32 3.98 11.67 1.79
CA PHE A 32 3.15 12.86 1.94
C PHE A 32 4.05 14.10 1.85
N SER A 33 4.60 14.33 0.69
CA SER A 33 5.79 15.17 0.52
C SER A 33 5.57 16.67 0.81
N GLY A 34 4.33 17.17 0.77
CA GLY A 34 4.03 18.56 1.02
C GLY A 34 4.91 19.50 0.20
N SER A 35 5.71 20.32 0.86
CA SER A 35 6.71 21.21 0.21
C SER A 35 7.92 20.47 -0.38
N SER A 36 7.96 19.14 -0.27
CA SER A 36 9.08 18.27 -0.71
C SER A 36 10.43 18.59 -0.05
N SER A 37 10.42 19.15 1.16
CA SER A 37 11.66 19.48 1.89
C SER A 37 12.44 18.24 2.31
N VAL A 38 11.75 17.15 2.66
CA VAL A 38 12.37 15.87 3.07
C VAL A 38 13.02 15.21 1.86
N GLY A 39 12.26 15.01 0.78
CA GLY A 39 12.80 14.44 -0.45
C GLY A 39 13.98 15.24 -1.02
N ASP A 40 13.89 16.57 -1.02
CA ASP A 40 14.95 17.47 -1.49
C ASP A 40 16.23 17.37 -0.64
N PHE A 41 16.09 17.18 0.68
CA PHE A 41 17.23 17.02 1.58
C PHE A 41 17.99 15.70 1.33
N PHE A 42 17.23 14.62 1.06
CA PHE A 42 17.81 13.29 0.92
C PHE A 42 18.18 12.88 -0.50
N LYS A 43 17.84 13.67 -1.55
CA LYS A 43 18.05 13.27 -2.97
C LYS A 43 19.51 13.05 -3.37
N GLY A 44 20.46 13.57 -2.61
CA GLY A 44 21.90 13.32 -2.80
C GLY A 44 22.41 12.05 -2.13
N LYS A 45 21.56 11.36 -1.34
CA LYS A 45 21.89 10.11 -0.62
C LYS A 45 21.09 8.93 -1.13
N TYR A 46 19.86 9.13 -1.57
CA TYR A 46 18.91 8.10 -1.98
C TYR A 46 18.24 8.46 -3.31
N GLN A 47 17.80 7.46 -4.03
CA GLN A 47 16.78 7.61 -5.05
C GLN A 47 15.46 7.97 -4.35
N ILE A 48 14.86 9.09 -4.72
CA ILE A 48 13.65 9.58 -4.07
C ILE A 48 12.40 9.15 -4.84
N ILE A 49 11.46 8.57 -4.11
CA ILE A 49 10.06 8.45 -4.51
C ILE A 49 9.29 9.50 -3.69
N SER A 50 8.68 10.47 -4.35
CA SER A 50 7.89 11.52 -3.71
C SER A 50 6.44 11.42 -4.16
N ASN A 51 5.50 11.62 -3.24
CA ASN A 51 4.08 11.63 -3.56
C ASN A 51 3.34 12.71 -2.78
N ASP A 52 2.41 13.36 -3.44
CA ASP A 52 1.40 14.16 -2.76
C ASP A 52 0.07 14.07 -3.51
N TYR A 53 -1.03 14.21 -2.76
CA TYR A 53 -2.37 14.16 -3.34
C TYR A 53 -2.75 15.43 -4.09
N LEU A 54 -2.16 16.59 -3.73
CA LEU A 54 -2.36 17.85 -4.41
C LEU A 54 -1.43 17.97 -5.62
N HIS A 55 -1.99 18.32 -6.77
CA HIS A 55 -1.23 18.51 -8.00
C HIS A 55 -0.17 19.61 -7.85
N SER A 56 -0.52 20.73 -7.22
CA SER A 56 0.42 21.85 -6.97
C SER A 56 1.66 21.41 -6.20
N LEU A 57 1.51 20.51 -5.21
CA LEU A 57 2.62 20.00 -4.42
C LEU A 57 3.46 18.99 -5.22
N SER A 58 2.82 18.15 -6.04
CA SER A 58 3.55 17.28 -6.96
C SER A 58 4.36 18.06 -8.00
N VAL A 59 3.89 19.23 -8.44
CA VAL A 59 4.64 20.14 -9.32
C VAL A 59 5.88 20.68 -8.61
N ILE A 60 5.73 21.15 -7.36
CA ILE A 60 6.86 21.64 -6.56
C ILE A 60 7.89 20.51 -6.34
N ALA A 61 7.43 19.31 -6.03
CA ALA A 61 8.31 18.14 -5.88
C ALA A 61 9.09 17.83 -7.16
N LYS A 62 8.46 17.88 -8.35
CA LYS A 62 9.14 17.69 -9.64
C LYS A 62 10.19 18.76 -9.89
N GLY A 63 9.86 20.03 -9.60
CA GLY A 63 10.82 21.13 -9.73
C GLY A 63 12.07 20.93 -8.87
N LYS A 64 11.93 20.43 -7.64
CA LYS A 64 13.06 20.23 -6.70
C LYS A 64 13.84 18.93 -6.96
N LEU A 65 13.15 17.85 -7.34
CA LEU A 65 13.74 16.51 -7.35
C LEU A 65 14.27 16.06 -8.71
N TYR A 66 13.84 16.69 -9.81
CA TYR A 66 14.31 16.29 -11.14
C TYR A 66 15.64 16.95 -11.53
N PHE A 67 16.13 17.89 -10.72
CA PHE A 67 17.36 18.59 -10.95
C PHE A 67 18.32 18.47 -9.76
N GLY A 68 19.58 18.20 -10.06
CA GLY A 68 20.67 18.30 -9.10
C GLY A 68 21.25 19.71 -9.04
N ASN A 69 21.20 20.43 -10.16
CA ASN A 69 21.60 21.84 -10.31
C ASN A 69 20.53 22.60 -11.10
N SER A 70 20.59 23.93 -11.08
CA SER A 70 19.64 24.75 -11.82
C SER A 70 19.59 24.38 -13.30
N PRO A 71 18.39 24.28 -13.92
CA PRO A 71 18.26 23.97 -15.32
C PRO A 71 18.91 25.03 -16.20
N LYS A 72 19.52 24.60 -17.30
CA LYS A 72 20.28 25.49 -18.19
C LYS A 72 19.41 26.26 -19.16
N PHE A 73 18.22 25.78 -19.49
CA PHE A 73 17.27 26.34 -20.45
C PHE A 73 17.92 26.59 -21.83
N GLU A 74 18.66 25.62 -22.34
CA GLU A 74 19.48 25.77 -23.56
C GLU A 74 18.64 26.12 -24.79
N THR A 75 17.54 25.46 -25.02
CA THR A 75 16.64 25.74 -26.15
C THR A 75 16.02 27.14 -26.00
N PHE A 76 15.55 27.48 -24.81
CA PHE A 76 14.99 28.81 -24.56
C PHE A 76 16.02 29.92 -24.84
N LYS A 77 17.24 29.81 -24.28
CA LYS A 77 18.29 30.81 -24.45
C LYS A 77 18.74 30.94 -25.91
N ARG A 78 18.74 29.86 -26.67
CA ARG A 78 19.04 29.89 -28.11
C ARG A 78 17.98 30.68 -28.89
N GLU A 79 16.71 30.52 -28.58
CA GLU A 79 15.60 31.16 -29.30
C GLU A 79 15.40 32.63 -28.89
N TYR A 80 15.53 32.94 -27.60
CA TYR A 80 15.19 34.25 -27.06
C TYR A 80 16.39 35.09 -26.64
N SER A 81 17.62 34.54 -26.64
CA SER A 81 18.88 35.22 -26.25
C SER A 81 18.86 35.85 -24.85
N VAL A 82 18.00 35.37 -23.95
CA VAL A 82 17.81 35.91 -22.60
C VAL A 82 17.47 34.77 -21.63
N ASP A 83 17.65 34.99 -20.34
CA ASP A 83 17.22 34.04 -19.30
C ASP A 83 15.67 34.02 -19.20
N PRO A 84 15.02 32.85 -19.01
CA PRO A 84 13.57 32.74 -18.99
C PRO A 84 12.91 33.55 -17.86
N PHE A 85 13.55 33.67 -16.69
CA PHE A 85 13.02 34.47 -15.60
C PHE A 85 13.08 35.97 -15.93
N VAL A 86 14.17 36.43 -16.53
CA VAL A 86 14.32 37.82 -17.02
C VAL A 86 13.26 38.09 -18.09
N TYR A 87 13.08 37.19 -19.04
CA TYR A 87 12.06 37.29 -20.09
C TYR A 87 10.66 37.47 -19.52
N LEU A 88 10.21 36.53 -18.65
CA LEU A 88 8.87 36.58 -18.07
C LEU A 88 8.66 37.84 -17.21
N ASN A 89 9.66 38.26 -16.42
CA ASN A 89 9.57 39.43 -15.55
C ASN A 89 9.56 40.76 -16.31
N SER A 90 10.22 40.86 -17.47
CA SER A 90 10.26 42.06 -18.30
C SER A 90 9.04 42.25 -19.19
N LYS A 91 8.29 41.18 -19.44
CA LYS A 91 7.12 41.19 -20.33
C LYS A 91 5.96 41.97 -19.69
N ARG A 92 5.26 42.76 -20.50
CA ARG A 92 4.03 43.43 -20.07
C ARG A 92 2.84 42.56 -20.40
N TYR A 93 2.04 42.23 -19.38
CA TYR A 93 0.83 41.46 -19.50
C TYR A 93 -0.38 42.40 -19.43
N GLN A 94 -1.34 42.18 -20.34
CA GLN A 94 -2.61 42.92 -20.36
C GLN A 94 -3.76 41.98 -19.99
N TYR A 95 -4.75 42.54 -19.33
CA TYR A 95 -5.93 41.75 -18.94
C TYR A 95 -6.60 41.08 -20.16
N SER A 96 -7.02 39.83 -19.96
CA SER A 96 -7.83 39.06 -20.90
C SER A 96 -9.00 38.42 -20.15
N ASN A 97 -10.14 38.29 -20.79
CA ASN A 97 -11.32 37.62 -20.22
C ASN A 97 -11.05 36.12 -19.88
N GLN A 98 -9.98 35.54 -20.44
CA GLN A 98 -9.53 34.18 -20.14
C GLN A 98 -8.68 34.10 -18.88
N TYR A 99 -8.39 35.22 -18.20
CA TYR A 99 -7.55 35.26 -17.01
C TYR A 99 -8.34 34.82 -15.78
N PHE A 100 -8.14 33.57 -15.38
CA PHE A 100 -8.92 32.93 -14.31
C PHE A 100 -8.62 33.50 -12.93
N ILE A 101 -7.33 33.72 -12.61
CA ILE A 101 -6.92 34.23 -11.29
C ILE A 101 -7.36 35.67 -11.12
N THR A 102 -7.16 36.50 -12.14
CA THR A 102 -7.60 37.91 -12.15
C THR A 102 -9.10 38.02 -11.96
N SER A 103 -9.87 37.22 -12.71
CA SER A 103 -11.34 37.28 -12.71
C SER A 103 -11.95 36.76 -11.40
N ASN A 104 -11.24 35.92 -10.65
CA ASN A 104 -11.81 35.21 -9.49
C ASN A 104 -11.15 35.52 -8.16
N TYR A 105 -9.87 35.93 -8.12
CA TYR A 105 -9.08 36.07 -6.88
C TYR A 105 -8.43 37.46 -6.72
N SER A 106 -8.87 38.44 -7.52
CA SER A 106 -8.53 39.86 -7.39
C SER A 106 -9.79 40.68 -7.04
N PRO A 107 -9.70 41.98 -6.82
CA PRO A 107 -10.85 42.87 -6.65
C PRO A 107 -11.87 42.75 -7.78
N LYS A 108 -11.48 42.38 -8.99
CA LYS A 108 -12.37 42.13 -10.13
C LYS A 108 -13.38 41.01 -9.87
N GLY A 109 -12.97 39.99 -9.10
CA GLY A 109 -13.83 38.90 -8.64
C GLY A 109 -14.36 39.09 -7.20
N ASN A 110 -14.32 40.31 -6.67
CA ASN A 110 -14.70 40.63 -5.29
C ASN A 110 -13.92 39.84 -4.22
N ARG A 111 -12.68 39.47 -4.51
CA ARG A 111 -11.79 38.77 -3.59
C ARG A 111 -10.42 39.47 -3.59
N GLN A 112 -9.83 39.59 -2.40
CA GLN A 112 -8.60 40.34 -2.20
C GLN A 112 -7.39 39.42 -1.93
N PHE A 113 -7.24 38.36 -2.70
CA PHE A 113 -6.04 37.52 -2.59
C PHE A 113 -4.81 38.14 -3.22
N PHE A 114 -5.00 38.81 -4.35
CA PHE A 114 -3.96 39.55 -5.09
C PHE A 114 -4.50 40.94 -5.53
N THR A 115 -3.62 41.89 -5.71
CA THR A 115 -3.97 43.11 -6.46
C THR A 115 -4.32 42.71 -7.90
N GLU A 116 -5.07 43.53 -8.62
CA GLU A 116 -5.43 43.25 -10.01
C GLU A 116 -4.17 43.16 -10.89
N GLU A 117 -3.21 44.05 -10.69
CA GLU A 117 -1.94 44.05 -11.42
C GLU A 117 -1.15 42.73 -11.22
N ASN A 118 -1.02 42.27 -9.97
CA ASN A 118 -0.31 41.03 -9.67
C ASN A 118 -1.05 39.81 -10.22
N ALA A 119 -2.38 39.80 -10.13
CA ALA A 119 -3.20 38.72 -10.69
C ALA A 119 -3.03 38.62 -12.22
N ILE A 120 -3.02 39.75 -12.94
CA ILE A 120 -2.78 39.79 -14.39
C ILE A 120 -1.42 39.20 -14.73
N LYS A 121 -0.37 39.54 -13.97
CA LYS A 121 0.97 38.94 -14.18
C LYS A 121 1.01 37.47 -13.92
N ILE A 122 0.36 37.00 -12.84
CA ILE A 122 0.30 35.58 -12.50
C ILE A 122 -0.38 34.79 -13.61
N ASP A 123 -1.54 35.24 -14.09
CA ASP A 123 -2.26 34.59 -15.21
C ASP A 123 -1.40 34.63 -16.49
N GLY A 124 -0.85 35.78 -16.84
CA GLY A 124 -0.05 35.94 -18.06
C GLY A 124 1.19 35.04 -18.06
N MET A 125 1.95 35.00 -16.95
CA MET A 125 3.13 34.14 -16.82
C MET A 125 2.73 32.66 -16.84
N ARG A 126 1.61 32.28 -16.17
CA ARG A 126 1.12 30.89 -16.17
C ARG A 126 0.80 30.39 -17.59
N ILE A 127 0.11 31.23 -18.37
CA ILE A 127 -0.23 30.91 -19.76
C ILE A 127 1.01 30.86 -20.64
N GLU A 128 1.94 31.80 -20.47
CA GLU A 128 3.19 31.85 -21.22
C GLU A 128 4.05 30.61 -20.98
N ILE A 129 4.21 30.17 -19.72
CA ILE A 129 4.93 28.94 -19.37
C ILE A 129 4.29 27.72 -20.08
N GLU A 130 2.95 27.65 -20.13
CA GLU A 130 2.24 26.60 -20.83
C GLU A 130 2.50 26.62 -22.34
N GLN A 131 2.49 27.82 -22.96
CA GLN A 131 2.76 28.00 -24.39
C GLN A 131 4.19 27.62 -24.76
N LEU A 132 5.17 28.05 -23.95
CA LEU A 132 6.57 27.68 -24.13
C LEU A 132 6.77 26.16 -24.11
N TYR A 133 6.08 25.47 -23.20
CA TYR A 133 6.11 24.00 -23.15
C TYR A 133 5.43 23.36 -24.38
N LYS A 134 4.23 23.82 -24.76
CA LYS A 134 3.52 23.32 -25.95
C LYS A 134 4.30 23.52 -27.23
N ASN A 135 5.02 24.63 -27.33
CA ASN A 135 5.88 24.96 -28.47
C ASN A 135 7.26 24.25 -28.40
N LYS A 136 7.48 23.38 -27.39
CA LYS A 136 8.73 22.62 -27.18
C LYS A 136 9.98 23.52 -26.95
N ILE A 137 9.80 24.73 -26.50
CA ILE A 137 10.86 25.65 -26.06
C ILE A 137 11.38 25.27 -24.68
N LEU A 138 10.49 24.79 -23.80
CA LEU A 138 10.83 24.16 -22.54
C LEU A 138 10.65 22.63 -22.68
N ASP A 139 11.59 21.87 -22.15
CA ASP A 139 11.37 20.45 -21.95
C ASP A 139 10.41 20.20 -20.77
N LYS A 140 10.02 18.94 -20.56
CA LYS A 140 9.07 18.58 -19.50
C LYS A 140 9.55 18.93 -18.10
N ASN A 141 10.84 18.79 -17.82
CA ASN A 141 11.40 19.04 -16.49
C ASN A 141 11.56 20.56 -16.28
N GLU A 142 12.04 21.29 -17.29
CA GLU A 142 12.12 22.76 -17.31
C GLU A 142 10.73 23.39 -17.11
N TYR A 143 9.69 22.83 -17.76
CA TYR A 143 8.30 23.25 -17.55
C TYR A 143 7.89 23.11 -16.07
N TYR A 144 8.13 21.96 -15.43
CA TYR A 144 7.80 21.79 -14.03
C TYR A 144 8.62 22.70 -13.11
N PHE A 145 9.88 22.96 -13.44
CA PHE A 145 10.72 23.89 -12.69
C PHE A 145 10.17 25.32 -12.75
N MET A 146 9.82 25.80 -13.94
CA MET A 146 9.21 27.12 -14.13
C MET A 146 7.85 27.24 -13.42
N LEU A 147 7.01 26.20 -13.53
CA LEU A 147 5.70 26.20 -12.87
C LEU A 147 5.84 26.14 -11.34
N ALA A 148 6.76 25.35 -10.80
CA ALA A 148 7.07 25.31 -9.37
C ALA A 148 7.60 26.66 -8.87
N SER A 149 8.47 27.32 -9.65
CA SER A 149 8.98 28.66 -9.37
C SER A 149 7.84 29.68 -9.30
N LEU A 150 6.89 29.61 -10.23
CA LEU A 150 5.68 30.45 -10.20
C LEU A 150 4.88 30.21 -8.91
N LEU A 151 4.58 28.94 -8.57
CA LEU A 151 3.79 28.59 -7.38
C LEU A 151 4.44 29.04 -6.07
N GLU A 152 5.75 28.96 -5.94
CA GLU A 152 6.45 29.47 -4.75
C GLU A 152 6.47 31.02 -4.70
N SER A 153 6.65 31.67 -5.85
CA SER A 153 6.74 33.15 -5.93
C SER A 153 5.40 33.83 -5.61
N VAL A 154 4.26 33.21 -5.96
CA VAL A 154 2.90 33.78 -5.74
C VAL A 154 2.65 34.09 -4.25
N MET A 155 3.20 33.30 -3.33
CA MET A 155 3.03 33.53 -1.90
C MET A 155 3.65 34.84 -1.43
N GLY A 156 4.68 35.34 -2.13
CA GLY A 156 5.36 36.58 -1.84
C GLY A 156 4.47 37.84 -1.95
N VAL A 157 3.42 37.78 -2.75
CA VAL A 157 2.48 38.88 -3.02
C VAL A 157 1.05 38.58 -2.61
N SER A 158 0.80 37.46 -1.92
CA SER A 158 -0.56 37.08 -1.48
C SER A 158 -1.01 37.87 -0.25
N ASN A 159 -2.25 38.35 -0.26
CA ASN A 159 -2.89 39.04 0.88
C ASN A 159 -3.51 38.03 1.86
N THR A 160 -2.67 37.15 2.41
CA THR A 160 -3.08 36.04 3.30
C THR A 160 -2.15 35.91 4.49
N THR A 161 -2.55 35.15 5.51
CA THR A 161 -1.72 34.86 6.70
C THR A 161 -0.80 33.63 6.53
N GLY A 162 -0.74 33.02 5.33
CA GLY A 162 0.09 31.85 5.01
C GLY A 162 -0.66 30.68 4.38
N THR A 163 -2.00 30.71 4.40
CA THR A 163 -2.88 29.79 3.67
C THR A 163 -3.89 30.57 2.85
N TYR A 164 -4.55 29.91 1.91
CA TYR A 164 -5.56 30.55 1.04
C TYR A 164 -7.00 30.26 1.51
N GLU A 165 -7.19 29.81 2.76
CA GLU A 165 -8.53 29.64 3.33
C GLU A 165 -9.28 30.95 3.48
N ALA A 166 -8.56 32.03 3.67
CA ALA A 166 -9.11 33.39 3.75
C ALA A 166 -8.09 34.44 3.28
N PHE A 167 -8.61 35.52 2.70
CA PHE A 167 -7.83 36.72 2.46
C PHE A 167 -8.06 37.75 3.58
N LEU A 168 -7.08 38.63 3.80
CA LEU A 168 -7.18 39.69 4.79
C LEU A 168 -8.13 40.78 4.30
N LYS A 169 -9.02 41.28 5.19
CA LYS A 169 -9.94 42.37 4.89
C LYS A 169 -9.21 43.69 4.63
N LYS A 170 -8.04 43.89 5.26
CA LYS A 170 -7.13 44.98 5.01
C LYS A 170 -5.92 44.43 4.25
N TRP A 171 -5.49 45.16 3.24
CA TRP A 171 -4.34 44.76 2.46
C TRP A 171 -3.05 44.71 3.30
N ASP A 172 -2.35 43.61 3.24
CA ASP A 172 -0.98 43.48 3.72
C ASP A 172 -0.05 44.24 2.77
N ARG A 173 0.96 44.95 3.32
CA ARG A 173 1.95 45.69 2.53
C ARG A 173 2.64 44.82 1.49
N ARG A 174 2.81 43.56 1.77
CA ARG A 174 3.38 42.54 0.88
C ARG A 174 2.61 42.39 -0.43
N ALA A 175 1.29 42.50 -0.39
CA ALA A 175 0.43 42.35 -1.56
C ALA A 175 0.64 43.47 -2.61
N PHE A 176 1.16 44.62 -2.20
CA PHE A 176 1.49 45.75 -3.11
C PHE A 176 2.89 45.64 -3.73
N LYS A 177 3.68 44.64 -3.36
CA LYS A 177 4.93 44.38 -4.07
C LYS A 177 4.65 43.99 -5.51
N ASN A 178 5.44 44.49 -6.44
CA ASN A 178 5.34 44.09 -7.82
C ASN A 178 5.70 42.58 -7.95
N PHE A 179 4.80 41.79 -8.50
CA PHE A 179 5.05 40.36 -8.68
C PHE A 179 6.20 40.14 -9.65
N SER A 180 7.15 39.30 -9.23
CA SER A 180 8.17 38.70 -10.08
C SER A 180 8.28 37.22 -9.79
N ILE A 181 8.53 36.41 -10.82
CA ILE A 181 8.84 35.00 -10.68
C ILE A 181 10.32 34.86 -10.37
N GLU A 182 10.63 34.16 -9.26
CA GLU A 182 11.98 33.84 -8.85
C GLU A 182 12.30 32.37 -9.08
N PRO A 183 13.56 32.02 -9.40
CA PRO A 183 13.96 30.63 -9.52
C PRO A 183 13.64 29.83 -8.24
N LEU A 184 13.15 28.61 -8.42
CA LEU A 184 12.86 27.71 -7.32
C LEU A 184 14.12 27.40 -6.51
N GLU A 185 14.05 27.58 -5.19
CA GLU A 185 15.12 27.18 -4.28
C GLU A 185 15.05 25.68 -3.97
N PHE A 186 16.16 24.98 -4.10
CA PHE A 186 16.31 23.56 -3.79
C PHE A 186 17.78 23.22 -3.45
N ASN A 187 18.01 22.03 -2.86
CA ASN A 187 19.36 21.59 -2.53
C ASN A 187 20.14 21.21 -3.80
N HIS A 188 21.28 21.88 -4.01
CA HIS A 188 22.19 21.53 -5.09
C HIS A 188 23.02 20.32 -4.70
N THR A 189 22.91 19.24 -5.48
CA THR A 189 23.64 17.98 -5.25
C THR A 189 23.65 17.13 -6.52
N GLU A 190 24.58 16.21 -6.62
CA GLU A 190 24.55 15.16 -7.61
C GLU A 190 23.42 14.17 -7.28
N LEU A 191 22.58 13.86 -8.25
CA LEU A 191 21.49 12.91 -8.05
C LEU A 191 22.05 11.47 -8.07
N ILE A 192 21.67 10.66 -7.07
CA ILE A 192 22.12 9.25 -6.98
C ILE A 192 21.52 8.43 -8.11
N ASP A 193 20.21 8.64 -8.43
CA ASP A 193 19.49 7.93 -9.46
C ASP A 193 18.28 8.78 -9.93
N ARG A 194 17.49 8.22 -10.88
CA ARG A 194 16.31 8.90 -11.42
C ARG A 194 15.17 8.93 -10.38
N ASN A 195 14.91 10.11 -9.81
CA ASN A 195 13.82 10.34 -8.87
C ASN A 195 12.45 10.21 -9.54
N ARG A 196 11.43 9.78 -8.79
CA ARG A 196 10.05 9.60 -9.25
C ARG A 196 9.10 10.43 -8.39
N VAL A 197 8.22 11.16 -9.04
CA VAL A 197 7.20 11.98 -8.36
C VAL A 197 5.83 11.55 -8.82
N TYR A 198 4.97 11.23 -7.86
CA TYR A 198 3.60 10.79 -8.07
C TYR A 198 2.60 11.83 -7.56
N ASN A 199 1.39 11.79 -8.10
CA ASN A 199 0.25 12.57 -7.63
C ASN A 199 -0.95 11.61 -7.48
N LYS A 200 -0.91 10.79 -6.43
CA LYS A 200 -1.85 9.70 -6.19
C LYS A 200 -2.30 9.64 -4.73
N ASP A 201 -3.41 8.95 -4.47
CA ASP A 201 -3.74 8.51 -3.11
C ASP A 201 -2.61 7.63 -2.57
N SER A 202 -2.16 7.93 -1.33
CA SER A 202 -0.98 7.27 -0.74
C SER A 202 -1.18 5.78 -0.53
N ASN A 203 -2.40 5.35 -0.14
CA ASN A 203 -2.71 3.94 0.04
C ASN A 203 -2.77 3.18 -1.30
N GLN A 204 -3.19 3.85 -2.39
CA GLN A 204 -3.12 3.26 -3.73
C GLN A 204 -1.68 3.13 -4.19
N LEU A 205 -0.88 4.19 -4.03
CA LEU A 205 0.50 4.20 -4.49
C LEU A 205 1.33 3.08 -3.85
N LEU A 206 1.17 2.84 -2.54
CA LEU A 206 1.94 1.80 -1.85
C LEU A 206 1.66 0.37 -2.35
N ARG A 207 0.60 0.16 -3.12
CA ARG A 207 0.34 -1.12 -3.79
C ARG A 207 1.16 -1.29 -5.09
N GLU A 208 1.75 -0.19 -5.58
CA GLU A 208 2.44 -0.14 -6.87
C GLU A 208 3.96 0.04 -6.73
N ILE A 209 4.43 0.47 -5.56
CA ILE A 209 5.84 0.80 -5.30
C ILE A 209 6.44 -0.02 -4.17
N GLU A 210 7.77 -0.12 -4.21
CA GLU A 210 8.58 -0.74 -3.16
C GLU A 210 9.89 0.02 -2.98
N GLY A 211 10.56 -0.17 -1.86
CA GLY A 211 11.84 0.46 -1.55
C GLY A 211 12.38 0.07 -0.17
N ASP A 212 13.32 0.85 0.33
CA ASP A 212 14.01 0.53 1.58
C ASP A 212 13.44 1.33 2.75
N ILE A 213 13.29 2.65 2.58
CA ILE A 213 12.89 3.59 3.63
C ILE A 213 11.58 4.27 3.22
N LEU A 214 10.56 4.17 4.06
CA LEU A 214 9.28 4.85 3.90
C LEU A 214 9.12 5.92 5.00
N TYR A 215 9.05 7.17 4.59
CA TYR A 215 8.73 8.29 5.46
C TYR A 215 7.26 8.68 5.28
N ILE A 216 6.53 8.76 6.39
CA ILE A 216 5.09 9.01 6.45
C ILE A 216 4.83 10.23 7.32
N ASP A 217 4.31 11.31 6.75
CA ASP A 217 3.91 12.53 7.44
C ASP A 217 2.50 12.96 6.98
N PRO A 218 1.46 12.20 7.33
CA PRO A 218 0.11 12.47 6.85
C PRO A 218 -0.50 13.67 7.57
N PRO A 219 -1.58 14.25 7.05
CA PRO A 219 -2.37 15.21 7.80
C PRO A 219 -2.91 14.57 9.10
N TYR A 220 -2.38 14.96 10.24
CA TYR A 220 -2.72 14.41 11.56
C TYR A 220 -3.63 15.34 12.41
N THR A 221 -4.10 16.44 11.82
CA THR A 221 -5.04 17.38 12.42
C THR A 221 -6.30 17.49 11.56
N ILE A 222 -7.31 18.20 12.05
CA ILE A 222 -8.56 18.47 11.31
C ILE A 222 -8.36 19.40 10.10
N THR A 223 -7.17 19.95 9.88
CA THR A 223 -6.86 20.90 8.82
C THR A 223 -7.01 20.26 7.45
N ASP A 224 -7.86 20.83 6.61
CA ASP A 224 -8.05 20.40 5.24
C ASP A 224 -7.05 21.12 4.30
N TYR A 225 -5.97 20.46 3.96
CA TYR A 225 -4.93 21.00 3.07
C TYR A 225 -5.46 21.33 1.67
N SER A 226 -6.47 20.62 1.18
CA SER A 226 -7.10 20.92 -0.11
C SER A 226 -7.80 22.27 -0.10
N SER A 227 -8.37 22.65 1.05
CA SER A 227 -8.95 23.98 1.26
C SER A 227 -7.89 25.04 1.50
N ALA A 228 -6.84 24.69 2.28
CA ALA A 228 -5.76 25.64 2.61
C ALA A 228 -4.95 26.09 1.38
N TYR A 229 -4.83 25.22 0.36
CA TYR A 229 -4.01 25.48 -0.84
C TYR A 229 -4.80 25.45 -2.14
N HIS A 230 -6.14 25.59 -2.10
CA HIS A 230 -7.02 25.53 -3.27
C HIS A 230 -6.63 26.50 -4.40
N LEU A 231 -6.06 27.66 -4.06
CA LEU A 231 -5.65 28.64 -5.04
C LEU A 231 -4.39 28.23 -5.78
N LEU A 232 -3.40 27.66 -5.06
CA LEU A 232 -2.21 27.08 -5.71
C LEU A 232 -2.58 25.92 -6.63
N GLU A 233 -3.56 25.10 -6.22
CA GLU A 233 -4.10 24.03 -7.05
C GLU A 233 -4.74 24.59 -8.32
N SER A 234 -5.45 25.72 -8.24
CA SER A 234 -6.05 26.39 -9.39
C SER A 234 -5.00 27.00 -10.34
N ILE A 235 -3.93 27.59 -9.79
CA ILE A 235 -2.82 28.11 -10.61
C ILE A 235 -2.07 26.97 -11.30
N SER A 236 -1.79 25.86 -10.57
CA SER A 236 -1.02 24.75 -11.12
C SER A 236 -1.74 24.01 -12.24
N LYS A 237 -3.02 23.71 -12.06
CA LYS A 237 -3.86 23.02 -13.07
C LYS A 237 -4.32 23.93 -14.17
N TYR A 238 -4.69 25.14 -13.83
CA TYR A 238 -5.27 26.15 -14.73
C TYR A 238 -6.43 25.63 -15.59
N ASP A 239 -7.31 24.85 -14.93
CA ASP A 239 -8.38 24.04 -15.53
C ASP A 239 -9.77 24.70 -15.41
N TYR A 240 -9.82 26.00 -15.09
CA TYR A 240 -11.04 26.82 -14.98
C TYR A 240 -12.16 26.17 -14.12
N PRO A 241 -11.87 25.77 -12.88
CA PRO A 241 -12.83 25.06 -12.06
C PRO A 241 -13.99 25.97 -11.63
N ASP A 242 -15.15 25.34 -11.38
CA ASP A 242 -16.20 26.00 -10.62
C ASP A 242 -15.71 26.32 -9.21
N ILE A 243 -16.05 27.52 -8.73
CA ILE A 243 -15.66 28.01 -7.40
C ILE A 243 -16.89 28.33 -6.55
N ARG A 244 -16.76 28.22 -5.23
CA ARG A 244 -17.83 28.53 -4.28
C ARG A 244 -17.36 29.31 -3.07
N GLY A 245 -18.33 29.97 -2.43
CA GLY A 245 -18.12 30.68 -1.16
C GLY A 245 -17.35 32.00 -1.32
N ILE A 246 -17.22 32.72 -0.22
CA ILE A 246 -16.57 34.04 -0.16
C ILE A 246 -15.10 33.97 -0.62
N THR A 247 -14.41 32.88 -0.30
CA THR A 247 -12.99 32.69 -0.61
C THR A 247 -12.74 32.07 -1.99
N GLY A 248 -13.81 31.75 -2.75
CA GLY A 248 -13.66 31.17 -4.09
C GLY A 248 -13.00 29.80 -4.09
N ARG A 249 -13.35 28.94 -3.13
CA ARG A 249 -12.81 27.57 -3.11
C ARG A 249 -13.26 26.80 -4.34
N ARG A 250 -12.32 26.18 -5.03
CA ARG A 250 -12.64 25.32 -6.17
C ARG A 250 -13.51 24.14 -5.73
N ILE A 251 -14.53 23.81 -6.52
CA ILE A 251 -15.38 22.65 -6.28
C ILE A 251 -14.60 21.41 -6.73
N GLN A 252 -14.14 20.63 -5.80
CA GLN A 252 -13.45 19.35 -6.07
C GLN A 252 -14.14 18.24 -5.31
N ARG A 253 -14.49 17.18 -6.02
CA ARG A 253 -14.99 15.95 -5.39
C ARG A 253 -13.78 15.17 -4.83
N ASN A 254 -13.88 14.72 -3.57
CA ASN A 254 -12.97 13.72 -2.95
C ASN A 254 -11.52 14.14 -2.62
N LEU A 255 -11.20 15.43 -2.43
CA LEU A 255 -9.83 15.83 -2.02
C LEU A 255 -9.60 15.91 -0.50
N LYS A 256 -10.61 15.65 0.34
CA LYS A 256 -10.40 15.61 1.79
C LYS A 256 -9.61 14.38 2.17
N SER A 257 -8.50 14.58 2.87
CA SER A 257 -7.71 13.48 3.40
C SER A 257 -8.53 12.61 4.36
N LYS A 258 -8.45 11.31 4.19
CA LYS A 258 -9.12 10.33 5.08
C LYS A 258 -8.44 10.24 6.45
N TYR A 259 -7.23 10.76 6.58
CA TYR A 259 -6.48 10.88 7.84
C TYR A 259 -6.97 12.02 8.74
N ASN A 260 -7.76 12.97 8.23
CA ASN A 260 -8.31 14.10 8.99
C ASN A 260 -9.54 13.74 9.87
N LYS A 261 -9.97 12.48 9.90
CA LYS A 261 -11.06 11.98 10.72
C LYS A 261 -10.55 10.86 11.62
N LYS A 262 -10.71 11.03 12.96
CA LYS A 262 -10.21 10.05 13.93
C LYS A 262 -10.70 8.63 13.65
N GLU A 263 -11.98 8.47 13.32
CA GLU A 263 -12.63 7.19 13.04
C GLU A 263 -12.01 6.44 11.87
N ASN A 264 -11.51 7.18 10.86
CA ASN A 264 -10.96 6.61 9.65
C ASN A 264 -9.43 6.54 9.66
N ALA A 265 -8.76 7.38 10.44
CA ALA A 265 -7.31 7.54 10.41
C ALA A 265 -6.60 6.22 10.73
N LEU A 266 -7.00 5.54 11.81
CA LEU A 266 -6.37 4.29 12.23
C LEU A 266 -6.49 3.19 11.18
N TYR A 267 -7.66 3.06 10.54
CA TYR A 267 -7.88 2.08 9.45
C TYR A 267 -7.06 2.40 8.21
N ASN A 268 -6.92 3.69 7.87
CA ASN A 268 -6.09 4.09 6.75
C ASN A 268 -4.60 3.84 7.03
N PHE A 269 -4.13 4.05 8.27
CA PHE A 269 -2.78 3.68 8.68
C PHE A 269 -2.57 2.16 8.62
N GLU A 270 -3.52 1.37 9.10
CA GLU A 270 -3.42 -0.09 9.04
C GLU A 270 -3.27 -0.59 7.61
N ASP A 271 -4.14 -0.13 6.68
CA ASP A 271 -4.02 -0.50 5.27
C ASP A 271 -2.71 0.02 4.66
N LEU A 272 -2.34 1.26 4.95
CA LEU A 272 -1.09 1.87 4.47
C LEU A 272 0.13 1.03 4.87
N ILE A 273 0.22 0.65 6.15
CA ILE A 273 1.33 -0.17 6.64
C ILE A 273 1.25 -1.61 6.09
N ARG A 274 0.04 -2.18 5.99
CA ARG A 274 -0.14 -3.52 5.40
C ARG A 274 0.40 -3.57 3.97
N GLN A 275 0.10 -2.56 3.16
CA GLN A 275 0.49 -2.49 1.75
C GLN A 275 1.96 -2.10 1.53
N ALA A 276 2.58 -1.40 2.49
CA ALA A 276 3.95 -0.92 2.35
C ALA A 276 4.95 -2.06 2.15
N ARG A 277 5.64 -2.08 1.03
CA ARG A 277 6.76 -3.00 0.71
C ARG A 277 8.09 -2.29 0.93
N PHE A 278 8.29 -1.83 2.16
CA PHE A 278 9.45 -1.08 2.63
C PHE A 278 9.96 -1.70 3.94
N SER A 279 11.27 -1.90 4.03
CA SER A 279 11.89 -2.54 5.20
C SER A 279 11.91 -1.65 6.44
N HIS A 280 12.07 -0.33 6.25
CA HIS A 280 12.18 0.64 7.33
C HIS A 280 11.08 1.69 7.20
N ILE A 281 10.32 1.87 8.27
CA ILE A 281 9.20 2.80 8.30
C ILE A 281 9.43 3.85 9.40
N LEU A 282 9.38 5.12 9.00
CA LEU A 282 9.44 6.29 9.86
C LEU A 282 8.14 7.05 9.74
N VAL A 283 7.42 7.24 10.85
CA VAL A 283 6.16 8.00 10.89
C VAL A 283 6.39 9.26 11.72
N SER A 284 6.28 10.42 11.07
CA SER A 284 6.28 11.71 11.76
C SER A 284 4.90 11.98 12.32
N TYR A 285 4.83 12.31 13.61
CA TYR A 285 3.59 12.51 14.33
C TYR A 285 3.74 13.57 15.41
N SER A 286 2.67 13.96 16.10
CA SER A 286 2.69 14.99 17.13
C SER A 286 1.83 14.60 18.32
N THR A 287 2.14 15.13 19.50
CA THR A 287 1.30 14.96 20.72
C THR A 287 -0.11 15.54 20.58
N GLN A 288 -0.37 16.39 19.57
CA GLN A 288 -1.69 16.96 19.26
C GLN A 288 -2.47 16.20 18.18
N SER A 289 -2.01 15.05 17.78
CA SER A 289 -2.60 14.29 16.68
C SER A 289 -3.94 13.66 17.05
N LEU A 290 -4.78 13.38 16.03
CA LEU A 290 -6.13 12.83 16.18
C LEU A 290 -6.15 11.43 16.79
N VAL A 291 -5.18 10.58 16.43
CA VAL A 291 -5.04 9.23 16.98
C VAL A 291 -4.01 9.26 18.10
N PRO A 292 -4.32 8.72 19.29
CA PRO A 292 -3.36 8.62 20.38
C PRO A 292 -2.11 7.82 19.99
N ILE A 293 -0.95 8.25 20.49
CA ILE A 293 0.35 7.63 20.14
C ILE A 293 0.40 6.15 20.54
N ASN A 294 -0.18 5.80 21.70
CA ASN A 294 -0.25 4.41 22.16
C ASN A 294 -1.05 3.52 21.19
N GLU A 295 -2.19 4.00 20.67
CA GLU A 295 -2.96 3.26 19.66
C GLU A 295 -2.17 3.05 18.37
N MET A 296 -1.39 4.06 17.93
CA MET A 296 -0.51 3.96 16.76
C MET A 296 0.62 2.96 17.01
N VAL A 297 1.25 3.01 18.17
CA VAL A 297 2.31 2.06 18.55
C VAL A 297 1.79 0.63 18.58
N ASP A 298 0.61 0.41 19.17
CA ASP A 298 0.03 -0.93 19.24
C ASP A 298 -0.39 -1.46 17.85
N LEU A 299 -0.83 -0.58 16.96
CA LEU A 299 -1.03 -0.94 15.55
C LEU A 299 0.30 -1.35 14.90
N PHE A 300 1.35 -0.54 15.03
CA PHE A 300 2.63 -0.79 14.35
C PHE A 300 3.37 -2.00 14.86
N LYS A 301 3.24 -2.35 16.16
CA LYS A 301 3.79 -3.59 16.73
C LYS A 301 3.33 -4.84 15.98
N LYS A 302 2.11 -4.83 15.42
CA LYS A 302 1.57 -5.96 14.64
C LYS A 302 2.38 -6.23 13.36
N PHE A 303 2.99 -5.18 12.79
CA PHE A 303 3.74 -5.22 11.53
C PHE A 303 5.27 -5.22 11.74
N ALA A 304 5.69 -4.80 12.92
CA ALA A 304 7.11 -4.65 13.25
C ALA A 304 7.78 -6.01 13.46
N LYS A 305 8.99 -6.15 12.94
CA LYS A 305 9.82 -7.31 13.19
C LYS A 305 10.05 -7.47 14.69
N ASN A 306 9.72 -8.65 15.22
CA ASN A 306 9.73 -8.96 16.65
C ASN A 306 8.85 -8.02 17.52
N GLY A 307 7.88 -7.32 16.94
CA GLY A 307 7.04 -6.37 17.65
C GLY A 307 7.77 -5.11 18.16
N ILE A 308 8.97 -4.82 17.67
CA ILE A 308 9.81 -3.72 18.17
C ILE A 308 9.46 -2.43 17.45
N VAL A 309 8.94 -1.45 18.22
CA VAL A 309 8.66 -0.08 17.78
C VAL A 309 9.44 0.89 18.67
N ARG A 310 10.15 1.84 18.08
CA ARG A 310 10.93 2.86 18.79
C ARG A 310 10.30 4.23 18.64
N LEU A 311 10.27 5.01 19.72
CA LEU A 311 9.76 6.36 19.76
C LEU A 311 10.92 7.33 19.98
N TYR A 312 10.99 8.37 19.12
CA TYR A 312 11.94 9.47 19.24
C TYR A 312 11.15 10.75 19.45
N GLU A 313 11.32 11.39 20.60
CA GLU A 313 10.61 12.61 20.99
C GLU A 313 11.54 13.80 20.87
N PHE A 314 11.08 14.84 20.16
CA PHE A 314 11.81 16.09 19.98
C PHE A 314 11.00 17.26 20.47
N PRO A 315 11.59 18.19 21.29
CA PRO A 315 10.89 19.38 21.74
C PRO A 315 10.48 20.25 20.55
N TYR A 316 9.23 20.65 20.49
CA TYR A 316 8.71 21.56 19.48
C TYR A 316 8.51 22.95 20.06
N ARG A 317 9.17 23.98 19.52
CA ARG A 317 8.94 25.39 19.86
C ARG A 317 7.91 25.97 18.92
N GLU A 318 6.70 26.18 19.41
CA GLU A 318 5.64 26.87 18.69
C GLU A 318 5.99 28.34 18.43
N TYR A 319 5.51 28.89 17.30
CA TYR A 319 5.54 30.36 17.09
C TYR A 319 4.63 31.02 18.13
N LYS A 320 5.17 31.98 18.91
CA LYS A 320 4.52 32.66 20.05
C LYS A 320 3.20 33.39 19.76
N ASN A 321 2.63 33.33 18.57
CA ASN A 321 1.49 34.15 18.14
C ASN A 321 0.14 33.42 18.07
N ILE A 322 0.05 32.16 18.46
CA ILE A 322 -1.24 31.46 18.58
C ILE A 322 -1.58 31.37 20.06
N LYS A 323 -2.64 32.05 20.47
CA LYS A 323 -3.27 31.86 21.79
C LYS A 323 -3.81 30.42 21.82
N SER A 324 -3.00 29.46 22.22
CA SER A 324 -3.49 28.12 22.50
C SER A 324 -4.27 28.13 23.79
N SER A 325 -5.47 27.58 23.78
CA SER A 325 -6.36 27.47 24.94
C SER A 325 -5.89 26.45 25.98
N LYS A 326 -4.78 25.75 25.75
CA LYS A 326 -4.14 24.79 26.66
C LYS A 326 -2.75 25.30 27.05
N LYS A 327 -2.68 26.05 28.14
CA LYS A 327 -1.45 26.29 28.88
C LYS A 327 -1.03 24.98 29.55
N GLY A 328 0.15 24.43 29.20
CA GLY A 328 0.84 23.48 30.07
C GLY A 328 1.30 22.13 29.50
N GLU A 329 0.99 21.75 28.24
CA GLU A 329 1.57 20.54 27.67
C GLU A 329 2.73 20.94 26.72
N ASP A 330 3.93 20.45 26.99
CA ASP A 330 5.08 20.59 26.10
C ASP A 330 4.78 19.88 24.78
N LEU A 331 4.59 20.68 23.73
CA LEU A 331 4.40 20.17 22.38
C LEU A 331 5.65 19.43 21.92
N LYS A 332 5.49 18.18 21.54
CA LYS A 332 6.58 17.37 21.01
C LYS A 332 6.24 16.87 19.62
N GLU A 333 7.23 16.95 18.72
CA GLU A 333 7.26 16.18 17.49
C GLU A 333 7.80 14.79 17.80
N ILE A 334 7.19 13.77 17.21
CA ILE A 334 7.51 12.37 17.48
C ILE A 334 7.82 11.70 16.16
N ILE A 335 8.93 10.97 16.11
CA ILE A 335 9.20 10.04 15.02
C ILE A 335 9.06 8.62 15.58
N ILE A 336 8.10 7.88 15.03
CA ILE A 336 7.89 6.47 15.34
C ILE A 336 8.64 5.68 14.27
N TYR A 337 9.58 4.84 14.70
CA TYR A 337 10.36 3.98 13.82
C TYR A 337 10.13 2.51 14.12
N PHE A 338 10.03 1.70 13.07
CA PHE A 338 10.10 0.25 13.16
C PHE A 338 10.62 -0.37 11.86
N GLN A 339 11.27 -1.52 12.01
CA GLN A 339 11.58 -2.38 10.86
C GLN A 339 10.37 -3.25 10.59
N LYS A 340 9.82 -3.19 9.38
CA LYS A 340 8.71 -4.04 8.98
C LYS A 340 9.18 -5.43 8.63
N ASP A 341 8.43 -6.45 9.06
CA ASP A 341 8.66 -7.82 8.63
C ASP A 341 8.02 -8.07 7.26
N LEU A 342 8.85 -8.18 6.23
CA LEU A 342 8.45 -8.45 4.85
C LEU A 342 8.58 -9.92 4.45
N SER A 343 9.00 -10.79 5.37
CA SER A 343 9.12 -12.23 5.09
C SER A 343 7.74 -12.82 4.76
N ILE A 344 7.69 -13.82 3.89
CA ILE A 344 6.48 -14.60 3.66
C ILE A 344 6.55 -15.85 4.54
N ILE A 345 5.53 -16.03 5.37
CA ILE A 345 5.34 -17.22 6.18
C ILE A 345 4.96 -18.35 5.23
N LYS A 346 5.84 -19.35 5.14
CA LYS A 346 5.63 -20.54 4.33
C LYS A 346 5.23 -21.70 5.21
N SER A 347 4.14 -22.37 4.86
CA SER A 347 3.74 -23.60 5.58
C SER A 347 4.85 -24.65 5.55
N PRO A 348 5.07 -25.37 6.65
CA PRO A 348 5.93 -26.55 6.63
C PRO A 348 5.39 -27.68 5.74
N LEU A 349 4.08 -27.70 5.47
CA LEU A 349 3.46 -28.67 4.58
C LEU A 349 3.76 -28.32 3.12
N ASN A 350 4.42 -29.21 2.41
CA ASN A 350 4.52 -29.15 0.97
C ASN A 350 3.19 -29.62 0.36
N TYR A 351 2.21 -28.73 0.26
CA TYR A 351 0.87 -29.04 -0.20
C TYR A 351 0.69 -28.62 -1.66
N SER A 352 0.01 -29.47 -2.46
CA SER A 352 -0.29 -29.14 -3.85
C SER A 352 -1.17 -27.89 -3.94
N GLY A 353 -0.86 -26.96 -4.82
CA GLY A 353 -1.62 -25.72 -4.96
C GLY A 353 -1.21 -24.63 -3.96
N SER A 354 -0.04 -24.74 -3.28
CA SER A 354 0.46 -23.69 -2.41
C SER A 354 0.46 -22.31 -3.09
N LYS A 355 -0.02 -21.29 -2.37
CA LYS A 355 -0.11 -19.90 -2.81
C LYS A 355 1.04 -19.02 -2.29
N ASP A 356 2.08 -19.61 -1.72
CA ASP A 356 3.18 -18.86 -1.10
C ASP A 356 3.91 -17.90 -2.08
N THR A 357 3.90 -18.19 -3.37
CA THR A 357 4.49 -17.34 -4.42
C THR A 357 3.62 -16.14 -4.79
N ILE A 358 2.29 -16.19 -4.57
CA ILE A 358 1.33 -15.15 -4.97
C ILE A 358 0.67 -14.45 -3.79
N VAL A 359 1.07 -14.77 -2.56
CA VAL A 359 0.50 -14.14 -1.35
C VAL A 359 0.57 -12.62 -1.39
N ASN A 360 1.68 -12.05 -1.89
CA ASN A 360 1.82 -10.61 -2.02
C ASN A 360 0.79 -10.00 -3.00
N ASP A 361 0.46 -10.71 -4.08
CA ASP A 361 -0.56 -10.26 -5.02
C ASP A 361 -1.95 -10.33 -4.39
N ILE A 362 -2.24 -11.36 -3.59
CA ILE A 362 -3.48 -11.45 -2.83
C ILE A 362 -3.59 -10.29 -1.82
N ILE A 363 -2.52 -10.03 -1.04
CA ILE A 363 -2.48 -8.92 -0.08
C ILE A 363 -2.69 -7.57 -0.78
N LYS A 364 -2.08 -7.38 -1.95
CA LYS A 364 -2.20 -6.17 -2.76
C LYS A 364 -3.65 -5.83 -3.13
N HIS A 365 -4.50 -6.84 -3.32
CA HIS A 365 -5.88 -6.69 -3.73
C HIS A 365 -6.90 -6.71 -2.57
N LEU A 366 -6.44 -6.84 -1.31
CA LEU A 366 -7.32 -6.71 -0.15
C LEU A 366 -7.99 -5.32 -0.09
N PRO A 367 -9.26 -5.22 0.36
CA PRO A 367 -9.87 -3.93 0.62
C PRO A 367 -9.16 -3.19 1.77
N LYS A 368 -9.36 -1.89 1.88
CA LYS A 368 -8.71 -1.06 2.91
C LYS A 368 -8.95 -1.55 4.33
N HIS A 369 -10.18 -1.92 4.62
CA HIS A 369 -10.60 -2.33 5.95
C HIS A 369 -10.96 -3.80 5.94
N VAL A 370 -10.19 -4.60 6.68
CA VAL A 370 -10.40 -6.04 6.84
C VAL A 370 -10.53 -6.32 8.33
N THR A 371 -11.76 -6.49 8.80
CA THR A 371 -12.02 -6.87 10.20
C THR A 371 -11.72 -8.34 10.44
N THR A 372 -12.23 -9.20 9.59
CA THR A 372 -12.01 -10.65 9.62
C THR A 372 -11.64 -11.13 8.22
N PHE A 373 -10.70 -12.06 8.15
CA PHE A 373 -10.35 -12.74 6.91
C PHE A 373 -10.69 -14.23 7.06
N VAL A 374 -11.55 -14.73 6.17
CA VAL A 374 -11.97 -16.14 6.17
C VAL A 374 -11.27 -16.86 5.02
N ASP A 375 -10.26 -17.67 5.35
CA ASP A 375 -9.57 -18.58 4.42
C ASP A 375 -10.45 -19.83 4.28
N SER A 376 -11.43 -19.76 3.36
CA SER A 376 -12.56 -20.71 3.29
C SER A 376 -12.18 -22.10 2.80
N MET A 377 -11.04 -22.21 2.11
CA MET A 377 -10.44 -23.45 1.59
C MET A 377 -8.92 -23.40 1.85
N GLY A 378 -8.54 -23.36 3.13
CA GLY A 378 -7.23 -22.92 3.57
C GLY A 378 -6.05 -23.81 3.22
N GLY A 379 -6.27 -25.09 2.87
CA GLY A 379 -5.21 -26.04 2.52
C GLY A 379 -4.08 -26.04 3.54
N ALA A 380 -2.86 -25.76 3.11
CA ALA A 380 -1.70 -25.66 3.99
C ALA A 380 -1.60 -24.33 4.78
N PHE A 381 -2.61 -23.49 4.74
CA PHE A 381 -2.71 -22.20 5.43
C PHE A 381 -1.64 -21.17 5.00
N ASN A 382 -1.24 -21.17 3.75
CA ASN A 382 -0.25 -20.22 3.24
C ASN A 382 -0.80 -18.80 3.07
N VAL A 383 -2.08 -18.64 2.72
CA VAL A 383 -2.70 -17.32 2.56
C VAL A 383 -3.08 -16.74 3.91
N GLY A 384 -3.95 -17.38 4.66
CA GLY A 384 -4.45 -16.88 5.93
C GLY A 384 -3.35 -16.57 6.95
N ALA A 385 -2.27 -17.38 6.99
CA ALA A 385 -1.13 -17.14 7.87
C ALA A 385 -0.42 -15.81 7.60
N ASN A 386 -0.49 -15.28 6.40
CA ASN A 386 0.18 -14.04 5.98
C ASN A 386 -0.72 -12.80 6.05
N ILE A 387 -2.00 -12.96 6.36
CA ILE A 387 -2.95 -11.84 6.38
C ILE A 387 -2.95 -11.15 7.74
N TYR A 388 -2.95 -9.82 7.71
CA TYR A 388 -3.26 -8.96 8.85
C TYR A 388 -4.75 -8.59 8.80
N ALA A 389 -5.52 -9.05 9.78
CA ALA A 389 -6.89 -8.63 10.01
C ALA A 389 -7.02 -7.97 11.39
N LEU A 390 -8.00 -7.08 11.57
CA LEU A 390 -8.20 -6.35 12.83
C LEU A 390 -8.60 -7.27 13.98
N ASN A 391 -9.52 -8.19 13.69
CA ASN A 391 -10.08 -9.09 14.68
C ASN A 391 -9.46 -10.48 14.56
N ASP A 392 -9.91 -11.25 13.58
CA ASP A 392 -9.57 -12.66 13.46
C ASP A 392 -9.17 -13.03 12.03
N VAL A 393 -8.34 -14.07 11.90
CA VAL A 393 -8.22 -14.87 10.68
C VAL A 393 -8.88 -16.22 10.97
N ILE A 394 -9.77 -16.66 10.10
CA ILE A 394 -10.45 -17.95 10.21
C ILE A 394 -9.88 -18.88 9.14
N TYR A 395 -9.26 -19.95 9.60
CA TYR A 395 -8.84 -21.06 8.75
C TYR A 395 -9.94 -22.09 8.69
N ASN A 396 -10.45 -22.38 7.51
CA ASN A 396 -11.37 -23.49 7.28
C ASN A 396 -10.78 -24.47 6.27
N GLU A 397 -10.85 -25.75 6.59
CA GLU A 397 -10.39 -26.84 5.72
C GLU A 397 -11.37 -27.99 5.78
N PHE A 398 -11.78 -28.47 4.60
CA PHE A 398 -12.73 -29.57 4.49
C PHE A 398 -12.11 -30.94 4.85
N LEU A 399 -10.83 -31.17 4.47
CA LEU A 399 -10.15 -32.45 4.67
C LEU A 399 -9.64 -32.57 6.12
N PRO A 400 -10.19 -33.49 6.94
CA PRO A 400 -9.85 -33.58 8.36
C PRO A 400 -8.35 -33.80 8.62
N HIS A 401 -7.69 -34.61 7.79
CA HIS A 401 -6.26 -34.88 7.95
C HIS A 401 -5.37 -33.67 7.64
N VAL A 402 -5.76 -32.81 6.71
CA VAL A 402 -5.05 -31.54 6.44
C VAL A 402 -5.30 -30.56 7.58
N TYR A 403 -6.56 -30.47 8.02
CA TYR A 403 -6.94 -29.65 9.17
C TYR A 403 -6.13 -30.01 10.42
N GLU A 404 -6.06 -31.30 10.79
CA GLU A 404 -5.32 -31.74 11.98
C GLU A 404 -3.81 -31.50 11.85
N LEU A 405 -3.22 -31.64 10.65
CA LEU A 405 -1.83 -31.29 10.40
C LEU A 405 -1.56 -29.80 10.60
N VAL A 406 -2.39 -28.92 10.02
CA VAL A 406 -2.24 -27.48 10.19
C VAL A 406 -2.44 -27.08 11.65
N LYS A 407 -3.46 -27.61 12.32
CA LYS A 407 -3.70 -27.39 13.74
C LYS A 407 -2.49 -27.79 14.59
N ARG A 408 -1.89 -28.97 14.33
CA ARG A 408 -0.66 -29.41 15.00
C ARG A 408 0.51 -28.46 14.73
N LEU A 409 0.68 -28.01 13.52
CA LEU A 409 1.76 -27.09 13.14
C LEU A 409 1.57 -25.68 13.70
N LEU A 410 0.37 -25.26 14.05
CA LEU A 410 0.06 -24.00 14.70
C LEU A 410 0.26 -24.03 16.23
N ASP A 411 0.51 -25.22 16.80
CA ASP A 411 0.83 -25.34 18.21
C ASP A 411 2.03 -24.47 18.60
N VAL A 412 1.96 -23.87 19.77
CA VAL A 412 3.00 -22.97 20.31
C VAL A 412 4.31 -23.72 20.53
N ASP A 413 4.25 -25.01 20.93
CA ASP A 413 5.44 -25.84 21.19
C ASP A 413 6.07 -26.38 19.90
N LYS A 414 6.72 -25.51 19.14
CA LYS A 414 7.46 -25.87 17.91
C LYS A 414 8.59 -26.87 18.16
N LYS A 415 9.18 -26.85 19.36
CA LYS A 415 10.26 -27.79 19.73
C LYS A 415 9.74 -29.21 19.83
N SER A 416 8.55 -29.41 20.40
CA SER A 416 7.87 -30.71 20.45
C SER A 416 7.62 -31.28 19.06
N ILE A 417 7.11 -30.47 18.11
CA ILE A 417 6.85 -30.89 16.73
C ILE A 417 8.14 -31.41 16.07
N ILE A 418 9.23 -30.64 16.18
CA ILE A 418 10.54 -31.00 15.62
C ILE A 418 11.07 -32.27 16.27
N SER A 419 11.06 -32.34 17.61
CA SER A 419 11.55 -33.48 18.36
C SER A 419 10.79 -34.76 18.04
N ASN A 420 9.45 -34.69 17.92
CA ASN A 420 8.63 -35.85 17.57
C ASN A 420 8.90 -36.34 16.14
N ALA A 421 9.02 -35.42 15.19
CA ALA A 421 9.37 -35.78 13.81
C ALA A 421 10.74 -36.49 13.76
N GLU A 422 11.75 -35.98 14.46
CA GLU A 422 13.10 -36.55 14.53
C GLU A 422 13.10 -37.93 15.22
N LYS A 423 12.35 -38.11 16.30
CA LYS A 423 12.17 -39.40 16.96
C LYS A 423 11.54 -40.44 16.04
N ILE A 424 10.48 -40.07 15.28
CA ILE A 424 9.82 -40.96 14.32
C ILE A 424 10.79 -41.32 13.20
N ILE A 425 11.50 -40.37 12.64
CA ILE A 425 12.53 -40.57 11.59
C ILE A 425 13.59 -41.57 12.09
N SER A 426 14.08 -41.38 13.29
CA SER A 426 15.08 -42.25 13.89
C SER A 426 14.51 -43.65 14.16
N LYS A 427 13.33 -43.75 14.79
CA LYS A 427 12.66 -45.02 15.13
C LYS A 427 12.45 -45.92 13.90
N PHE A 428 12.00 -45.35 12.79
CA PHE A 428 11.74 -46.09 11.56
C PHE A 428 12.93 -46.08 10.60
N GLN A 429 14.08 -45.46 10.97
CA GLN A 429 15.28 -45.33 10.15
C GLN A 429 14.99 -44.74 8.77
N MET A 430 14.12 -43.71 8.73
CA MET A 430 13.62 -43.11 7.50
C MET A 430 14.74 -42.49 6.66
N LYS A 431 14.83 -42.91 5.40
CA LYS A 431 15.77 -42.36 4.42
C LYS A 431 15.04 -41.95 3.16
N LYS A 432 15.61 -40.99 2.45
CA LYS A 432 15.07 -40.52 1.16
C LYS A 432 14.96 -41.68 0.17
N ALA A 433 13.78 -41.85 -0.43
CA ALA A 433 13.45 -42.90 -1.39
C ALA A 433 13.56 -44.36 -0.87
N ASP A 434 13.71 -44.57 0.44
CA ASP A 434 13.73 -45.90 1.03
C ASP A 434 12.29 -46.41 1.20
N LYS A 435 11.94 -47.40 0.35
CA LYS A 435 10.62 -47.99 0.34
C LYS A 435 10.31 -48.83 1.60
N GLN A 436 11.32 -49.48 2.16
CA GLN A 436 11.09 -50.41 3.29
C GLN A 436 10.75 -49.67 4.57
N SER A 437 11.58 -48.69 4.96
CA SER A 437 11.33 -47.87 6.15
C SER A 437 10.02 -47.10 6.01
N TYR A 438 9.75 -46.57 4.81
CA TYR A 438 8.50 -45.87 4.51
C TYR A 438 7.28 -46.72 4.69
N LEU A 439 7.27 -47.97 4.20
CA LEU A 439 6.15 -48.91 4.36
C LEU A 439 5.93 -49.28 5.83
N CYS A 440 7.00 -49.41 6.62
CA CYS A 440 6.88 -49.66 8.06
C CYS A 440 6.20 -48.48 8.78
N LEU A 441 6.62 -47.25 8.50
CA LEU A 441 5.96 -46.03 9.05
C LEU A 441 4.50 -45.92 8.58
N ARG A 442 4.23 -46.20 7.30
CA ARG A 442 2.86 -46.18 6.76
C ARG A 442 1.95 -47.19 7.44
N LYS A 443 2.44 -48.40 7.72
CA LYS A 443 1.71 -49.41 8.46
C LYS A 443 1.43 -48.96 9.90
N SER A 444 2.43 -48.37 10.59
CA SER A 444 2.26 -47.81 11.92
C SER A 444 1.17 -46.74 11.93
N TYR A 445 1.27 -45.74 11.05
CA TYR A 445 0.26 -44.69 10.94
C TYR A 445 -1.14 -45.24 10.69
N ASN A 446 -1.28 -46.19 9.78
CA ASN A 446 -2.59 -46.77 9.47
C ASN A 446 -3.24 -47.49 10.67
N THR A 447 -2.43 -47.92 11.65
CA THR A 447 -2.90 -48.48 12.92
C THR A 447 -3.12 -47.40 13.99
N THR A 448 -2.16 -46.51 14.18
CA THR A 448 -2.14 -45.54 15.28
C THR A 448 -2.96 -44.29 14.99
N LYS A 449 -3.04 -43.88 13.73
CA LYS A 449 -3.58 -42.61 13.23
C LYS A 449 -2.90 -41.40 13.86
N SER A 450 -1.62 -41.53 14.26
CA SER A 450 -0.84 -40.46 14.87
C SER A 450 -0.59 -39.31 13.89
N ILE A 451 -0.93 -38.10 14.29
CA ILE A 451 -0.75 -36.90 13.44
C ILE A 451 0.73 -36.59 13.18
N ASP A 452 1.63 -36.85 14.15
CA ASP A 452 3.05 -36.68 13.99
C ASP A 452 3.65 -37.71 13.00
N GLU A 453 3.11 -38.96 12.97
CA GLU A 453 3.48 -39.96 11.96
C GLU A 453 2.96 -39.58 10.56
N LEU A 454 1.76 -39.02 10.47
CA LEU A 454 1.24 -38.48 9.20
C LEU A 454 2.08 -37.34 8.66
N PHE A 455 2.50 -36.43 9.53
CA PHE A 455 3.41 -35.34 9.15
C PHE A 455 4.71 -35.87 8.54
N VAL A 456 5.35 -36.83 9.18
CA VAL A 456 6.56 -37.44 8.63
C VAL A 456 6.28 -38.19 7.32
N LEU A 457 5.20 -38.98 7.22
CA LEU A 457 4.81 -39.65 5.97
C LEU A 457 4.65 -38.67 4.82
N GLN A 458 4.00 -37.53 5.06
CA GLN A 458 3.77 -36.51 4.05
C GLN A 458 5.10 -35.94 3.49
N MET A 459 6.15 -35.85 4.35
CA MET A 459 7.47 -35.37 3.91
C MET A 459 8.23 -36.37 3.02
N PHE A 460 7.91 -37.65 3.10
CA PHE A 460 8.58 -38.72 2.36
C PHE A 460 7.73 -39.34 1.24
N CYS A 461 6.46 -38.96 1.10
CA CYS A 461 5.58 -39.54 0.10
C CYS A 461 5.76 -38.94 -1.30
N PHE A 462 5.29 -39.61 -2.31
CA PHE A 462 5.35 -39.19 -3.70
C PHE A 462 4.64 -37.85 -3.92
N GLN A 463 5.38 -36.88 -4.45
CA GLN A 463 4.90 -35.52 -4.71
C GLN A 463 4.24 -34.82 -3.49
N ASN A 464 4.53 -35.28 -2.26
CA ASN A 464 3.91 -34.80 -1.01
C ASN A 464 2.37 -34.90 -1.01
N GLN A 465 1.79 -35.79 -1.84
CA GLN A 465 0.36 -35.96 -1.94
C GLN A 465 -0.16 -36.83 -0.81
N MET A 466 -1.28 -36.44 -0.20
CA MET A 466 -1.96 -37.23 0.80
C MET A 466 -3.14 -37.98 0.15
N ARG A 467 -3.02 -39.30 0.03
CA ARG A 467 -4.07 -40.17 -0.52
C ARG A 467 -4.48 -41.20 0.51
N PHE A 468 -5.79 -41.44 0.59
CA PHE A 468 -6.39 -42.40 1.48
C PHE A 468 -7.30 -43.32 0.66
N ASN A 469 -7.36 -44.60 1.05
CA ASN A 469 -8.32 -45.54 0.49
C ASN A 469 -9.70 -45.39 1.17
N SER A 470 -10.70 -46.15 0.73
CA SER A 470 -12.05 -46.14 1.30
C SER A 470 -12.13 -46.51 2.78
N LYS A 471 -11.09 -47.18 3.34
CA LYS A 471 -10.95 -47.47 4.77
C LYS A 471 -10.23 -46.38 5.55
N LEU A 472 -9.98 -45.22 4.95
CA LEU A 472 -9.20 -44.10 5.51
C LEU A 472 -7.75 -44.49 5.87
N GLU A 473 -7.18 -45.46 5.13
CA GLU A 473 -5.77 -45.80 5.26
C GLU A 473 -4.93 -45.00 4.27
N PHE A 474 -3.85 -44.43 4.75
CA PHE A 474 -2.89 -43.71 3.92
C PHE A 474 -2.21 -44.67 2.93
N ASN A 475 -2.29 -44.39 1.64
CA ASN A 475 -1.83 -45.30 0.59
C ASN A 475 -0.89 -44.69 -0.44
N THR A 476 -0.46 -43.45 -0.25
CA THR A 476 0.51 -42.80 -1.16
C THR A 476 1.82 -43.60 -1.18
N PRO A 477 2.43 -43.80 -2.36
CA PRO A 477 3.74 -44.46 -2.46
C PRO A 477 4.88 -43.54 -1.92
N VAL A 478 6.05 -44.17 -1.68
CA VAL A 478 7.27 -43.42 -1.32
C VAL A 478 7.66 -42.45 -2.44
N GLY A 479 8.12 -41.26 -2.04
CA GLY A 479 8.61 -40.24 -2.95
C GLY A 479 10.12 -40.06 -2.89
N ASN A 480 10.59 -39.04 -3.60
CA ASN A 480 12.00 -38.65 -3.63
C ASN A 480 12.24 -37.36 -2.82
N CYS A 481 11.48 -37.16 -1.75
CA CYS A 481 11.58 -36.05 -0.81
C CYS A 481 12.01 -36.56 0.56
N ALA A 482 12.42 -35.67 1.45
CA ALA A 482 12.77 -36.00 2.83
C ALA A 482 12.61 -34.77 3.73
N TYR A 483 12.48 -35.03 5.03
CA TYR A 483 12.59 -34.02 6.06
C TYR A 483 14.00 -33.39 6.05
N ASN A 484 14.09 -32.07 6.13
CA ASN A 484 15.35 -31.34 6.02
C ASN A 484 15.34 -30.05 6.88
N GLU A 485 16.47 -29.35 6.94
CA GLU A 485 16.61 -28.12 7.74
C GLU A 485 15.66 -27.00 7.27
N THR A 486 15.35 -26.92 5.98
CA THR A 486 14.36 -25.95 5.47
C THR A 486 12.98 -26.18 6.07
N ILE A 487 12.53 -27.43 6.14
CA ILE A 487 11.24 -27.78 6.76
C ILE A 487 11.29 -27.48 8.26
N LYS A 488 12.40 -27.81 8.93
CA LYS A 488 12.61 -27.52 10.35
C LYS A 488 12.52 -26.01 10.62
N GLN A 489 13.14 -25.20 9.77
CA GLN A 489 13.07 -23.74 9.90
C GLN A 489 11.64 -23.24 9.65
N ARG A 490 10.95 -23.75 8.63
CA ARG A 490 9.55 -23.40 8.39
C ARG A 490 8.64 -23.74 9.58
N ILE A 491 8.86 -24.85 10.28
CA ILE A 491 8.10 -25.17 11.52
C ILE A 491 8.30 -24.08 12.57
N LYS A 492 9.54 -23.62 12.77
CA LYS A 492 9.84 -22.54 13.73
C LYS A 492 9.17 -21.23 13.36
N ASP A 493 9.16 -20.89 12.08
CA ASP A 493 8.71 -19.61 11.54
C ASP A 493 7.18 -19.58 11.27
N PHE A 494 6.50 -20.74 11.36
CA PHE A 494 5.07 -20.84 11.06
C PHE A 494 4.21 -20.28 12.19
N VAL A 495 4.19 -18.97 12.29
CA VAL A 495 3.41 -18.18 13.24
C VAL A 495 2.55 -17.19 12.46
N PRO A 496 1.21 -17.31 12.47
CA PRO A 496 0.33 -16.41 11.73
C PRO A 496 0.53 -14.93 12.09
N ARG A 497 0.42 -14.06 11.09
CA ARG A 497 0.55 -12.59 11.25
C ARG A 497 -0.52 -12.00 12.17
N THR A 498 -1.73 -12.51 12.10
CA THR A 498 -2.78 -12.15 13.05
C THR A 498 -2.70 -13.09 14.25
N SER A 499 -2.50 -12.51 15.43
CA SER A 499 -2.39 -13.27 16.68
C SER A 499 -3.67 -14.01 17.08
N LYS A 500 -4.82 -13.48 16.65
CA LYS A 500 -6.12 -14.12 16.85
C LYS A 500 -6.52 -14.87 15.58
N PHE A 501 -6.59 -16.19 15.68
CA PHE A 501 -7.08 -17.04 14.61
C PHE A 501 -7.99 -18.13 15.14
N LYS A 502 -8.93 -18.56 14.30
CA LYS A 502 -9.86 -19.65 14.60
C LYS A 502 -9.70 -20.75 13.56
N LEU A 503 -9.87 -21.98 14.01
CA LEU A 503 -9.74 -23.17 13.16
C LEU A 503 -11.12 -23.82 13.01
N MET A 504 -11.51 -24.10 11.77
CA MET A 504 -12.76 -24.78 11.41
C MET A 504 -12.45 -25.96 10.50
N ASN A 505 -13.17 -27.06 10.71
CA ASN A 505 -13.11 -28.22 9.82
C ASN A 505 -14.50 -28.50 9.28
N SER A 506 -14.85 -27.83 8.19
CA SER A 506 -16.17 -27.99 7.57
C SER A 506 -16.15 -27.72 6.07
N SER A 507 -17.23 -28.05 5.38
CA SER A 507 -17.45 -27.56 4.03
C SER A 507 -17.59 -26.03 4.04
N TYR A 508 -17.03 -25.33 3.03
CA TYR A 508 -17.24 -23.90 2.86
C TYR A 508 -18.72 -23.52 2.78
N LEU A 509 -19.58 -24.42 2.29
CA LEU A 509 -21.04 -24.25 2.22
C LEU A 509 -21.70 -24.13 3.61
N ASN A 510 -21.04 -24.60 4.66
CA ASN A 510 -21.54 -24.55 6.04
C ASN A 510 -21.05 -23.33 6.81
N ILE A 511 -20.28 -22.45 6.19
CA ILE A 511 -19.86 -21.19 6.81
C ILE A 511 -21.06 -20.23 6.78
N ASP A 512 -21.63 -19.94 7.95
CA ASP A 512 -22.69 -18.93 8.04
C ASP A 512 -22.07 -17.52 8.01
N PHE A 513 -22.12 -16.90 6.84
CA PHE A 513 -21.56 -15.55 6.65
C PHE A 513 -22.32 -14.47 7.43
N ASN A 514 -23.55 -14.75 7.93
CA ASN A 514 -24.30 -13.78 8.73
C ASN A 514 -23.73 -13.58 10.13
N GLU A 515 -22.85 -14.47 10.60
CA GLU A 515 -22.11 -14.32 11.86
C GLU A 515 -20.99 -13.25 11.78
N PHE A 516 -20.70 -12.73 10.59
CA PHE A 516 -19.60 -11.80 10.35
C PHE A 516 -20.09 -10.38 10.05
N ASP A 517 -19.23 -9.40 10.32
CA ASP A 517 -19.48 -8.01 9.89
C ASP A 517 -19.19 -7.79 8.41
N LYS A 518 -19.70 -6.69 7.85
CA LYS A 518 -19.60 -6.40 6.39
C LYS A 518 -18.20 -6.04 5.88
N ASN A 519 -17.22 -5.88 6.78
CA ASN A 519 -15.82 -5.69 6.40
C ASN A 519 -15.02 -6.99 6.43
N THR A 520 -15.71 -8.13 6.61
CA THR A 520 -15.13 -9.46 6.45
C THR A 520 -14.84 -9.74 4.97
N VAL A 521 -13.69 -10.35 4.72
CA VAL A 521 -13.27 -10.81 3.39
C VAL A 521 -13.20 -12.32 3.39
N PHE A 522 -13.90 -12.94 2.45
CA PHE A 522 -13.89 -14.37 2.23
C PHE A 522 -12.94 -14.71 1.08
N TYR A 523 -11.95 -15.55 1.32
CA TYR A 523 -11.02 -16.01 0.30
C TYR A 523 -11.30 -17.47 -0.05
N PHE A 524 -11.34 -17.77 -1.34
CA PHE A 524 -11.57 -19.09 -1.89
C PHE A 524 -10.44 -19.49 -2.83
N ASP A 525 -9.93 -20.70 -2.64
CA ASP A 525 -8.95 -21.35 -3.50
C ASP A 525 -9.37 -22.79 -3.77
N PRO A 526 -10.40 -22.99 -4.63
CA PRO A 526 -10.91 -24.31 -4.92
C PRO A 526 -9.91 -25.14 -5.74
N PRO A 527 -10.06 -26.45 -5.79
CA PRO A 527 -9.46 -27.25 -6.84
C PRO A 527 -9.93 -26.73 -8.20
N TYR A 528 -9.02 -26.51 -9.15
CA TYR A 528 -9.39 -25.88 -10.41
C TYR A 528 -10.05 -26.84 -11.38
N PHE A 529 -11.25 -26.54 -11.84
CA PHE A 529 -12.10 -27.37 -12.68
C PHE A 529 -11.43 -27.89 -13.96
N ILE A 530 -10.67 -27.05 -14.64
CA ILE A 530 -10.02 -27.40 -15.91
C ILE A 530 -8.62 -28.02 -15.74
N THR A 531 -8.16 -28.24 -14.49
CA THR A 531 -6.88 -28.88 -14.19
C THR A 531 -7.06 -30.31 -13.70
N ASN A 532 -6.00 -31.11 -13.75
CA ASN A 532 -6.04 -32.52 -13.30
C ASN A 532 -5.83 -32.67 -11.78
N ALA A 533 -6.13 -31.65 -10.97
CA ALA A 533 -5.98 -31.74 -9.53
C ALA A 533 -7.07 -32.67 -8.95
N THR A 534 -6.68 -33.87 -8.58
CA THR A 534 -7.55 -34.85 -7.90
C THR A 534 -7.26 -34.88 -6.41
N TYR A 535 -8.27 -34.61 -5.61
CA TYR A 535 -8.21 -34.77 -4.15
C TYR A 535 -8.94 -36.04 -3.73
N ASN A 536 -8.34 -36.84 -2.87
CA ASN A 536 -8.95 -38.05 -2.35
C ASN A 536 -9.19 -37.92 -0.85
N ASP A 537 -10.44 -37.79 -0.45
CA ASP A 537 -10.86 -37.66 0.95
C ASP A 537 -11.03 -39.02 1.66
N GLY A 538 -10.77 -40.14 0.96
CA GLY A 538 -10.93 -41.50 1.48
C GLY A 538 -12.36 -41.98 1.58
N LYS A 539 -13.37 -41.11 1.43
CA LYS A 539 -14.79 -41.47 1.52
C LYS A 539 -15.45 -41.61 0.16
N ARG A 540 -15.14 -40.72 -0.76
CA ARG A 540 -15.76 -40.64 -2.09
C ARG A 540 -14.85 -41.13 -3.22
N GLY A 541 -13.63 -41.58 -2.91
CA GLY A 541 -12.63 -42.00 -3.88
C GLY A 541 -11.92 -40.82 -4.54
N PHE A 542 -11.47 -41.02 -5.79
CA PHE A 542 -10.89 -39.93 -6.60
C PHE A 542 -12.02 -39.09 -7.23
N VAL A 543 -12.67 -38.27 -6.45
CA VAL A 543 -13.60 -37.27 -6.97
C VAL A 543 -12.80 -36.02 -7.26
N GLY A 544 -12.64 -35.70 -8.55
CA GLY A 544 -12.11 -34.43 -8.98
C GLY A 544 -13.14 -33.33 -8.72
N TRP A 545 -12.69 -32.08 -8.75
CA TRP A 545 -13.56 -30.90 -8.78
C TRP A 545 -14.26 -30.84 -10.13
N GLY A 546 -15.56 -31.07 -10.15
CA GLY A 546 -16.38 -31.14 -11.36
C GLY A 546 -17.18 -29.90 -11.63
N ALA A 547 -17.90 -29.88 -12.75
CA ALA A 547 -18.77 -28.77 -13.11
C ALA A 547 -19.83 -28.45 -12.05
N GLU A 548 -20.38 -29.50 -11.40
CA GLU A 548 -21.37 -29.35 -10.32
C GLU A 548 -20.76 -28.64 -9.09
N ASP A 549 -19.51 -28.98 -8.72
CA ASP A 549 -18.81 -28.33 -7.60
C ASP A 549 -18.49 -26.88 -7.92
N GLU A 550 -18.04 -26.60 -9.16
CA GLU A 550 -17.80 -25.23 -9.64
C GLU A 550 -19.07 -24.40 -9.58
N THR A 551 -20.19 -24.92 -10.10
CA THR A 551 -21.50 -24.24 -10.09
C THR A 551 -21.94 -23.94 -8.65
N LYS A 552 -21.85 -24.90 -7.72
CA LYS A 552 -22.20 -24.68 -6.31
C LYS A 552 -21.35 -23.60 -5.65
N LEU A 553 -20.06 -23.53 -6.00
CA LEU A 553 -19.19 -22.47 -5.50
C LEU A 553 -19.62 -21.09 -6.02
N LEU A 554 -19.87 -20.98 -7.33
CA LEU A 554 -20.29 -19.72 -7.93
C LEU A 554 -21.65 -19.25 -7.35
N GLU A 555 -22.61 -20.16 -7.14
CA GLU A 555 -23.87 -19.85 -6.46
C GLU A 555 -23.68 -19.38 -5.01
N TYR A 556 -22.70 -19.96 -4.29
CA TYR A 556 -22.38 -19.51 -2.92
C TYR A 556 -21.77 -18.12 -2.92
N LEU A 557 -20.87 -17.81 -3.87
CA LEU A 557 -20.29 -16.49 -4.05
C LEU A 557 -21.36 -15.44 -4.42
N ASP A 558 -22.37 -15.82 -5.20
CA ASP A 558 -23.52 -14.97 -5.50
C ASP A 558 -24.35 -14.63 -4.26
N LYS A 559 -24.50 -15.59 -3.34
CA LYS A 559 -25.17 -15.33 -2.04
C LYS A 559 -24.37 -14.33 -1.21
N LEU A 560 -23.03 -14.49 -1.12
CA LEU A 560 -22.14 -13.53 -0.45
C LEU A 560 -22.25 -12.13 -1.06
N ASN A 561 -22.22 -12.06 -2.39
CA ASN A 561 -22.30 -10.79 -3.12
C ASN A 561 -23.63 -10.07 -2.86
N ARG A 562 -24.76 -10.79 -3.00
CA ARG A 562 -26.10 -10.26 -2.72
C ARG A 562 -26.27 -9.81 -1.26
N ALA A 563 -25.61 -10.50 -0.33
CA ALA A 563 -25.60 -10.15 1.08
C ALA A 563 -24.63 -8.98 1.40
N GLY A 564 -23.87 -8.47 0.42
CA GLY A 564 -22.96 -7.32 0.58
C GLY A 564 -21.64 -7.67 1.26
N TYR A 565 -21.22 -8.94 1.24
CA TYR A 565 -19.89 -9.35 1.70
C TYR A 565 -18.87 -9.28 0.57
N LYS A 566 -17.60 -9.07 0.94
CA LYS A 566 -16.48 -9.04 -0.01
C LYS A 566 -15.88 -10.43 -0.13
N PHE A 567 -15.60 -10.85 -1.36
CA PHE A 567 -14.86 -12.08 -1.59
C PHE A 567 -13.72 -11.90 -2.59
N MET A 568 -12.77 -12.83 -2.49
CA MET A 568 -11.66 -13.02 -3.42
C MET A 568 -11.62 -14.49 -3.82
N LEU A 569 -11.62 -14.78 -5.11
CA LEU A 569 -11.56 -16.14 -5.65
C LEU A 569 -10.29 -16.29 -6.49
N SER A 570 -9.38 -17.19 -6.07
CA SER A 570 -8.29 -17.67 -6.95
C SER A 570 -8.84 -18.79 -7.85
N ASN A 571 -8.63 -18.66 -9.16
CA ASN A 571 -9.05 -19.70 -10.10
C ASN A 571 -8.19 -19.64 -11.38
N VAL A 572 -8.49 -20.52 -12.34
CA VAL A 572 -7.82 -20.60 -13.65
C VAL A 572 -8.87 -20.52 -14.76
N ILE A 573 -8.74 -19.51 -15.63
CA ILE A 573 -9.63 -19.34 -16.79
C ILE A 573 -9.16 -20.20 -17.96
N TYR A 574 -7.84 -20.22 -18.20
CA TYR A 574 -7.24 -20.95 -19.32
C TYR A 574 -6.14 -21.91 -18.83
N HIS A 575 -6.13 -23.15 -19.31
CA HIS A 575 -5.07 -24.12 -19.06
C HIS A 575 -4.79 -24.97 -20.31
N GLY A 576 -3.72 -24.67 -21.05
CA GLY A 576 -3.51 -25.24 -22.38
C GLY A 576 -4.64 -24.86 -23.33
N ASP A 577 -5.30 -25.86 -23.89
CA ASP A 577 -6.45 -25.67 -24.80
C ASP A 577 -7.81 -25.73 -24.08
N LYS A 578 -7.82 -25.87 -22.76
CA LYS A 578 -9.04 -25.91 -21.95
C LYS A 578 -9.43 -24.52 -21.45
N ILE A 579 -10.72 -24.22 -21.49
CA ILE A 579 -11.33 -22.97 -21.03
C ILE A 579 -12.38 -23.30 -19.98
N ASN A 580 -12.38 -22.55 -18.88
CA ASN A 580 -13.44 -22.60 -17.87
C ASN A 580 -14.59 -21.66 -18.30
N HIS A 581 -15.47 -22.15 -19.17
CA HIS A 581 -16.60 -21.38 -19.69
C HIS A 581 -17.59 -20.99 -18.60
N LEU A 582 -17.83 -21.84 -17.59
CA LEU A 582 -18.71 -21.52 -16.46
C LEU A 582 -18.21 -20.29 -15.69
N LEU A 583 -16.91 -20.24 -15.42
CA LEU A 583 -16.29 -19.11 -14.71
C LEU A 583 -16.31 -17.84 -15.55
N LEU A 584 -16.02 -17.93 -16.85
CA LEU A 584 -16.02 -16.78 -17.76
C LEU A 584 -17.40 -16.13 -17.86
N GLU A 585 -18.43 -16.92 -18.14
CA GLU A 585 -19.82 -16.46 -18.23
C GLU A 585 -20.30 -15.82 -16.92
N TRP A 586 -19.91 -16.42 -15.77
CA TRP A 586 -20.23 -15.88 -14.47
C TRP A 586 -19.55 -14.53 -14.21
N ILE A 587 -18.26 -14.37 -14.55
CA ILE A 587 -17.52 -13.10 -14.42
C ILE A 587 -18.18 -12.00 -15.26
N GLU A 588 -18.49 -12.30 -16.53
CA GLU A 588 -19.14 -11.35 -17.46
C GLU A 588 -20.51 -10.93 -16.97
N THR A 589 -21.33 -11.89 -16.51
CA THR A 589 -22.69 -11.63 -16.00
C THR A 589 -22.70 -10.66 -14.82
N HIS A 590 -21.70 -10.75 -13.94
CA HIS A 590 -21.62 -9.94 -12.72
C HIS A 590 -20.70 -8.72 -12.85
N ASN A 591 -19.94 -8.60 -13.94
CA ASN A 591 -18.95 -7.56 -14.17
C ASN A 591 -17.92 -7.46 -13.01
N PHE A 592 -17.42 -8.61 -12.55
CA PHE A 592 -16.43 -8.66 -11.48
C PHE A 592 -15.04 -8.26 -11.95
N ASP A 593 -14.24 -7.68 -11.02
CA ASP A 593 -12.85 -7.34 -11.29
C ASP A 593 -11.97 -8.60 -11.35
N VAL A 594 -11.23 -8.75 -12.45
CA VAL A 594 -10.30 -9.87 -12.69
C VAL A 594 -8.87 -9.34 -12.76
N TYR A 595 -8.00 -9.89 -11.92
CA TYR A 595 -6.58 -9.55 -11.87
C TYR A 595 -5.75 -10.76 -12.28
N GLU A 596 -4.98 -10.61 -13.34
CA GLU A 596 -4.02 -11.64 -13.75
C GLU A 596 -2.86 -11.73 -12.76
N ILE A 597 -2.59 -12.94 -12.29
CA ILE A 597 -1.45 -13.21 -11.42
C ILE A 597 -0.35 -13.79 -12.29
N ASN A 598 0.60 -12.93 -12.69
CA ASN A 598 1.73 -13.33 -13.51
C ASN A 598 2.73 -14.15 -12.70
N ASN A 599 2.67 -15.47 -12.81
CA ASN A 599 3.75 -16.36 -12.40
C ASN A 599 4.92 -16.21 -13.38
N VAL A 600 5.90 -15.37 -13.07
CA VAL A 600 7.16 -15.28 -13.79
C VAL A 600 7.85 -16.64 -13.72
N GLY A 601 7.82 -17.41 -14.79
CA GLY A 601 8.61 -18.63 -14.94
C GLY A 601 7.89 -19.92 -15.34
N SER A 602 6.55 -19.97 -15.46
CA SER A 602 5.92 -21.18 -15.98
C SER A 602 5.89 -21.19 -17.51
N LYS A 603 6.63 -22.13 -18.12
CA LYS A 603 6.51 -22.49 -19.54
C LYS A 603 5.13 -23.06 -19.90
N ASN A 604 4.23 -23.19 -18.94
CA ASN A 604 2.88 -23.69 -19.13
C ASN A 604 1.93 -22.51 -19.30
N ARG A 605 1.11 -22.56 -20.35
CA ARG A 605 0.00 -21.64 -20.68
C ARG A 605 -1.14 -21.69 -19.64
N ARG A 606 -0.84 -21.48 -18.36
CA ARG A 606 -1.81 -21.44 -17.27
C ARG A 606 -2.04 -19.99 -16.88
N ASN A 607 -3.27 -19.51 -17.04
CA ASN A 607 -3.68 -18.18 -16.61
C ASN A 607 -4.36 -18.30 -15.24
N GLU A 608 -3.61 -18.04 -14.17
CA GLU A 608 -4.14 -17.94 -12.82
C GLU A 608 -4.63 -16.51 -12.57
N VAL A 609 -5.85 -16.39 -12.07
CA VAL A 609 -6.53 -15.11 -11.84
C VAL A 609 -7.03 -14.99 -10.41
N LEU A 610 -7.11 -13.75 -9.93
CA LEU A 610 -7.80 -13.38 -8.71
C LEU A 610 -9.04 -12.58 -9.09
N ILE A 611 -10.21 -13.06 -8.71
CA ILE A 611 -11.52 -12.45 -9.01
C ILE A 611 -12.05 -11.85 -7.73
N CYS A 612 -12.46 -10.58 -7.79
CA CYS A 612 -13.03 -9.84 -6.66
C CYS A 612 -14.40 -9.25 -7.03
N ASN A 613 -15.35 -9.29 -6.10
CA ASN A 613 -16.64 -8.62 -6.25
C ASN A 613 -16.61 -7.15 -5.82
N TYR A 614 -15.44 -6.56 -5.75
CA TYR A 614 -15.21 -5.16 -5.40
C TYR A 614 -13.99 -4.63 -6.15
N ASN A 615 -14.04 -3.36 -6.50
CA ASN A 615 -12.89 -2.66 -7.04
C ASN A 615 -12.13 -1.97 -5.90
N TRP A 616 -10.97 -2.51 -5.52
CA TRP A 616 -10.17 -1.91 -4.45
C TRP A 616 -9.71 -0.47 -4.78
N LYS A 617 -9.65 -0.09 -6.06
CA LYS A 617 -9.31 1.27 -6.49
C LYS A 617 -10.45 2.27 -6.22
N GLU A 618 -11.70 1.83 -6.28
CA GLU A 618 -12.89 2.68 -6.10
C GLU A 618 -13.33 2.79 -4.63
N ILE A 619 -13.03 1.79 -3.83
CA ILE A 619 -13.32 1.77 -2.37
C ILE A 619 -12.39 2.75 -1.61
N LEU A 620 -11.44 3.31 -2.32
CA LEU A 620 -10.53 4.35 -1.81
C LEU A 620 -11.22 5.74 -1.84
#